data_ae8f0a62c422673a10ec9649e0820617
#
_entry.id   ae8f0a62c422673a10ec9649e0820617
#
_cell.length_a   1.000
_cell.length_b   1.000
_cell.length_c   1.000
_cell.angle_alpha   90.00
_cell.angle_beta   90.00
_cell.angle_gamma   90.00
#
_symmetry.space_group_name_H-M   'P 1'
#
loop_
_entity.id
_entity.type
_entity.pdbx_description
1 polymer ?
#
loop_
_entity_poly.entity_id
_entity_poly.type
_entity_poly.pdbx_seq_one_letter_code
_entity_poly.pdbx_strand_id
1 'polypeptide(L)'
;WAVDQGLTVFVVSWVNPDEQLAKMVFEDYMKRGPLAALDAIAKATGQPKVSAIGYCIGGTLMAATLAYMAARNDDRIVACTFFTAQVDFSEPGELGVFIDEDQLASIEEMMSKKGYLEGSEMATTFNMLRANDLIWSFVVNNYLMGKDPFPFDLLYWNADATRMPAAMHSYYLRNMYQQN
;
A
#
# COMPACT_ATOMS: atom_id res chain seq x y z
N TRP A 1 18.30 -5.02 -10.16
CA TRP A 1 18.55 -4.24 -11.38
C TRP A 1 19.13 -2.85 -11.05
N ALA A 2 18.51 -2.04 -10.20
CA ALA A 2 18.98 -0.69 -9.88
C ALA A 2 20.39 -0.71 -9.26
N VAL A 3 20.67 -1.65 -8.36
CA VAL A 3 22.01 -1.85 -7.78
C VAL A 3 23.02 -2.24 -8.86
N ASP A 4 22.65 -3.09 -9.80
CA ASP A 4 23.49 -3.48 -10.94
C ASP A 4 23.81 -2.29 -11.89
N GLN A 5 22.94 -1.27 -11.88
CA GLN A 5 23.18 -0.01 -12.59
C GLN A 5 24.05 0.99 -11.79
N GLY A 6 24.59 0.58 -10.63
CA GLY A 6 25.46 1.40 -9.80
C GLY A 6 24.72 2.37 -8.87
N LEU A 7 23.39 2.18 -8.67
CA LEU A 7 22.59 2.99 -7.74
C LEU A 7 22.63 2.40 -6.34
N THR A 8 22.73 3.25 -5.33
CA THR A 8 22.48 2.85 -3.93
C THR A 8 20.98 2.88 -3.68
N VAL A 9 20.42 1.75 -3.26
CA VAL A 9 18.98 1.59 -3.11
C VAL A 9 18.63 1.38 -1.63
N PHE A 10 17.65 2.14 -1.15
CA PHE A 10 17.02 1.98 0.16
C PHE A 10 15.57 1.61 -0.04
N VAL A 11 15.11 0.59 0.68
CA VAL A 11 13.72 0.14 0.62
C VAL A 11 13.09 0.28 2.01
N VAL A 12 11.98 1.00 2.09
CA VAL A 12 11.20 1.09 3.31
C VAL A 12 10.45 -0.23 3.49
N SER A 13 10.77 -0.95 4.57
CA SER A 13 10.08 -2.18 4.97
C SER A 13 9.15 -1.89 6.15
N TRP A 14 7.88 -2.21 5.99
CA TRP A 14 6.86 -1.94 7.00
C TRP A 14 6.73 -3.13 7.96
N VAL A 15 6.59 -2.83 9.24
CA VAL A 15 6.21 -3.83 10.24
C VAL A 15 4.76 -4.24 9.98
N ASN A 16 4.47 -5.54 9.99
CA ASN A 16 3.10 -6.03 9.87
C ASN A 16 2.33 -5.65 11.16
N PRO A 17 1.26 -4.82 11.08
CA PRO A 17 0.62 -4.27 12.25
C PRO A 17 -0.07 -5.33 13.11
N ASP A 18 -0.04 -5.11 14.40
CA ASP A 18 -0.81 -5.81 15.42
C ASP A 18 -1.73 -4.82 16.18
N GLU A 19 -2.36 -5.27 17.25
CA GLU A 19 -3.24 -4.46 18.08
C GLU A 19 -2.56 -3.22 18.70
N GLN A 20 -1.25 -3.28 18.93
CA GLN A 20 -0.48 -2.16 19.50
C GLN A 20 -0.38 -0.98 18.53
N LEU A 21 -0.45 -1.27 17.23
CA LEU A 21 -0.40 -0.28 16.16
C LEU A 21 -1.79 0.18 15.68
N ALA A 22 -2.87 -0.26 16.34
CA ALA A 22 -4.26 0.03 15.94
C ALA A 22 -4.56 1.52 15.71
N LYS A 23 -3.87 2.40 16.45
CA LYS A 23 -4.04 3.86 16.40
C LYS A 23 -3.10 4.57 15.43
N MET A 24 -2.25 3.85 14.72
CA MET A 24 -1.38 4.43 13.69
C MET A 24 -2.23 5.01 12.57
N VAL A 25 -2.01 6.28 12.26
CA VAL A 25 -2.73 7.01 11.22
C VAL A 25 -1.85 7.21 9.99
N PHE A 26 -2.44 7.66 8.89
CA PHE A 26 -1.73 7.89 7.63
C PHE A 26 -0.53 8.85 7.78
N GLU A 27 -0.67 9.88 8.64
CA GLU A 27 0.41 10.82 8.96
C GLU A 27 1.60 10.14 9.64
N ASP A 28 1.36 9.13 10.48
CA ASP A 28 2.44 8.38 11.14
C ASP A 28 3.28 7.62 10.11
N TYR A 29 2.63 7.03 9.10
CA TYR A 29 3.32 6.36 7.99
C TYR A 29 4.20 7.35 7.21
N MET A 30 3.71 8.57 6.95
CA MET A 30 4.52 9.62 6.33
C MET A 30 5.75 9.97 7.17
N LYS A 31 5.55 10.20 8.48
CA LYS A 31 6.63 10.63 9.38
C LYS A 31 7.66 9.53 9.65
N ARG A 32 7.19 8.31 9.91
CA ARG A 32 8.04 7.17 10.29
C ARG A 32 8.58 6.39 9.09
N GLY A 33 7.99 6.56 7.92
CA GLY A 33 8.44 5.97 6.65
C GLY A 33 9.30 6.96 5.86
N PRO A 34 8.74 7.64 4.86
CA PRO A 34 9.53 8.47 3.93
C PRO A 34 10.39 9.53 4.61
N LEU A 35 9.85 10.29 5.56
CA LEU A 35 10.63 11.35 6.21
C LEU A 35 11.76 10.78 7.08
N ALA A 36 11.50 9.73 7.85
CA ALA A 36 12.55 9.07 8.62
C ALA A 36 13.60 8.39 7.73
N ALA A 37 13.19 7.86 6.56
CA ALA A 37 14.10 7.30 5.58
C ALA A 37 15.07 8.36 5.02
N LEU A 38 14.59 9.57 4.73
CA LEU A 38 15.45 10.68 4.29
C LEU A 38 16.53 11.02 5.32
N ASP A 39 16.17 11.06 6.60
CA ASP A 39 17.11 11.32 7.68
C ASP A 39 18.14 10.17 7.81
N ALA A 40 17.68 8.93 7.71
CA ALA A 40 18.55 7.75 7.76
C ALA A 40 19.53 7.69 6.58
N ILE A 41 19.06 8.00 5.37
CA ILE A 41 19.88 8.04 4.15
C ILE A 41 20.96 9.13 4.27
N ALA A 42 20.58 10.34 4.67
CA ALA A 42 21.53 11.43 4.86
C ALA A 42 22.61 11.07 5.88
N LYS A 43 22.22 10.43 6.99
CA LYS A 43 23.16 9.96 8.02
C LYS A 43 24.08 8.84 7.51
N ALA A 44 23.57 7.91 6.73
CA ALA A 44 24.32 6.74 6.26
C ALA A 44 25.27 7.07 5.09
N THR A 45 24.89 8.00 4.23
CA THR A 45 25.59 8.25 2.96
C THR A 45 26.23 9.64 2.88
N GLY A 46 25.82 10.57 3.73
CA GLY A 46 26.17 11.98 3.62
C GLY A 46 25.45 12.71 2.46
N GLN A 47 24.57 12.03 1.73
CA GLN A 47 23.82 12.63 0.61
C GLN A 47 22.49 13.17 1.11
N PRO A 48 22.25 14.50 1.03
CA PRO A 48 21.01 15.08 1.53
C PRO A 48 19.84 14.96 0.57
N LYS A 49 20.09 14.65 -0.70
CA LYS A 49 19.08 14.62 -1.76
C LYS A 49 18.99 13.25 -2.42
N VAL A 50 17.76 12.82 -2.68
CA VAL A 50 17.45 11.51 -3.25
C VAL A 50 16.38 11.60 -4.33
N SER A 51 16.34 10.57 -5.18
CA SER A 51 15.16 10.26 -6.00
C SER A 51 14.31 9.23 -5.25
N ALA A 52 12.99 9.35 -5.33
CA ALA A 52 12.05 8.46 -4.67
C ALA A 52 11.19 7.69 -5.67
N ILE A 53 10.75 6.51 -5.26
CA ILE A 53 9.77 5.70 -6.02
C ILE A 53 8.63 5.35 -5.07
N GLY A 54 7.40 5.63 -5.49
CA GLY A 54 6.18 5.25 -4.79
C GLY A 54 5.37 4.26 -5.62
N TYR A 55 5.04 3.11 -5.04
CA TYR A 55 4.25 2.07 -5.70
C TYR A 55 2.90 1.91 -5.01
N CYS A 56 1.80 1.90 -5.77
CA CYS A 56 0.43 1.69 -5.28
C CYS A 56 0.09 2.68 -4.15
N ILE A 57 -0.42 2.22 -3.00
CA ILE A 57 -0.69 3.06 -1.81
C ILE A 57 0.59 3.78 -1.32
N GLY A 58 1.77 3.20 -1.54
CA GLY A 58 3.04 3.85 -1.28
C GLY A 58 3.28 5.08 -2.16
N GLY A 59 2.73 5.09 -3.38
CA GLY A 59 2.73 6.28 -4.24
C GLY A 59 1.78 7.35 -3.72
N THR A 60 0.58 6.99 -3.27
CA THR A 60 -0.36 7.90 -2.61
C THR A 60 0.28 8.54 -1.37
N LEU A 61 0.93 7.73 -0.52
CA LEU A 61 1.68 8.22 0.64
C LEU A 61 2.83 9.16 0.23
N MET A 62 3.54 8.83 -0.84
CA MET A 62 4.63 9.65 -1.36
C MET A 62 4.13 10.99 -1.89
N ALA A 63 3.00 11.02 -2.60
CA ALA A 63 2.38 12.27 -3.08
C ALA A 63 2.00 13.18 -1.90
N ALA A 64 1.37 12.63 -0.87
CA ALA A 64 1.07 13.37 0.36
C ALA A 64 2.34 13.87 1.06
N THR A 65 3.40 13.04 1.09
CA THR A 65 4.71 13.42 1.65
C THR A 65 5.33 14.59 0.88
N LEU A 66 5.30 14.56 -0.44
CA LEU A 66 5.82 15.64 -1.27
C LEU A 66 5.07 16.96 -1.05
N ALA A 67 3.74 16.90 -0.95
CA ALA A 67 2.92 18.08 -0.63
C ALA A 67 3.28 18.67 0.75
N TYR A 68 3.43 17.80 1.75
CA TYR A 68 3.86 18.18 3.10
C TYR A 68 5.26 18.81 3.10
N MET A 69 6.22 18.23 2.37
CA MET A 69 7.59 18.72 2.23
C MET A 69 7.61 20.09 1.52
N ALA A 70 6.85 20.24 0.43
CA ALA A 70 6.74 21.50 -0.31
C ALA A 70 6.22 22.64 0.57
N ALA A 71 5.20 22.39 1.40
CA ALA A 71 4.67 23.37 2.33
C ALA A 71 5.70 23.82 3.42
N ARG A 72 6.81 23.08 3.58
CA ARG A 72 7.90 23.34 4.52
C ARG A 72 9.21 23.77 3.86
N ASN A 73 9.21 23.95 2.54
CA ASN A 73 10.41 24.19 1.75
C ASN A 73 11.49 23.10 1.93
N ASP A 74 11.07 21.85 2.10
CA ASP A 74 11.95 20.69 2.16
C ASP A 74 12.13 20.11 0.75
N ASP A 75 13.32 20.24 0.18
CA ASP A 75 13.66 19.86 -1.19
C ASP A 75 14.55 18.61 -1.29
N ARG A 76 14.56 17.78 -0.24
CA ARG A 76 15.39 16.57 -0.17
C ARG A 76 15.03 15.50 -1.19
N ILE A 77 13.79 15.47 -1.69
CA ILE A 77 13.40 14.62 -2.82
C ILE A 77 13.45 15.46 -4.08
N VAL A 78 14.38 15.13 -4.98
CA VAL A 78 14.60 15.89 -6.23
C VAL A 78 13.81 15.37 -7.42
N ALA A 79 13.41 14.12 -7.39
CA ALA A 79 12.56 13.47 -8.38
C ALA A 79 11.76 12.36 -7.74
N CYS A 80 10.54 12.13 -8.24
CA CYS A 80 9.69 11.04 -7.79
C CYS A 80 9.08 10.31 -8.98
N THR A 81 9.15 8.98 -8.94
CA THR A 81 8.50 8.10 -9.90
C THR A 81 7.33 7.40 -9.22
N PHE A 82 6.18 7.41 -9.87
CA PHE A 82 4.97 6.76 -9.38
C PHE A 82 4.63 5.56 -10.25
N PHE A 83 4.47 4.39 -9.62
CA PHE A 83 3.96 3.19 -10.27
C PHE A 83 2.58 2.85 -9.73
N THR A 84 1.59 2.76 -10.61
CA THR A 84 0.22 2.36 -10.27
C THR A 84 -0.33 3.08 -9.03
N ALA A 85 0.00 4.36 -8.87
CA ALA A 85 -0.41 5.18 -7.74
C ALA A 85 -1.65 6.02 -8.10
N GLN A 86 -2.54 6.18 -7.13
CA GLN A 86 -3.73 7.01 -7.24
C GLN A 86 -3.61 8.21 -6.29
N VAL A 87 -3.88 9.40 -6.78
CA VAL A 87 -3.84 10.66 -6.01
C VAL A 87 -5.13 11.46 -6.12
N ASP A 88 -5.96 11.16 -7.10
CA ASP A 88 -7.33 11.64 -7.28
C ASP A 88 -8.25 10.42 -7.23
N PHE A 89 -9.17 10.39 -6.30
CA PHE A 89 -10.06 9.26 -6.02
C PHE A 89 -11.49 9.50 -6.50
N SER A 90 -11.74 10.55 -7.28
CA SER A 90 -13.07 10.85 -7.85
C SER A 90 -13.62 9.70 -8.71
N GLU A 91 -12.73 8.93 -9.34
CA GLU A 91 -13.09 7.76 -10.13
C GLU A 91 -12.30 6.52 -9.62
N PRO A 92 -12.70 5.91 -8.50
CA PRO A 92 -11.96 4.80 -7.88
C PRO A 92 -12.09 3.48 -8.64
N GLY A 93 -12.78 3.44 -9.77
CA GLY A 93 -13.04 2.25 -10.54
C GLY A 93 -13.94 1.25 -9.82
N GLU A 94 -13.71 -0.04 -10.05
CA GLU A 94 -14.52 -1.12 -9.48
C GLU A 94 -14.48 -1.17 -7.95
N LEU A 95 -13.43 -0.63 -7.32
CA LEU A 95 -13.35 -0.53 -5.85
C LEU A 95 -14.48 0.32 -5.26
N GLY A 96 -15.03 1.27 -6.02
CA GLY A 96 -16.12 2.14 -5.57
C GLY A 96 -17.38 1.37 -5.11
N VAL A 97 -17.60 0.15 -5.61
CA VAL A 97 -18.75 -0.69 -5.18
C VAL A 97 -18.63 -1.21 -3.75
N PHE A 98 -17.45 -1.14 -3.15
CA PHE A 98 -17.18 -1.59 -1.77
C PHE A 98 -17.03 -0.42 -0.78
N ILE A 99 -17.33 0.82 -1.19
CA ILE A 99 -17.02 2.02 -0.40
C ILE A 99 -18.29 2.87 -0.19
N ASP A 100 -19.36 2.22 0.26
CA ASP A 100 -20.52 2.90 0.81
C ASP A 100 -20.47 2.96 2.35
N GLU A 101 -21.34 3.75 2.95
CA GLU A 101 -21.33 3.98 4.39
C GLU A 101 -21.61 2.69 5.20
N ASP A 102 -22.49 1.83 4.73
CA ASP A 102 -22.85 0.62 5.45
C ASP A 102 -21.69 -0.39 5.44
N GLN A 103 -20.99 -0.50 4.31
CA GLN A 103 -19.81 -1.36 4.18
C GLN A 103 -18.65 -0.82 5.01
N LEU A 104 -18.41 0.51 4.96
CA LEU A 104 -17.36 1.13 5.77
C LEU A 104 -17.63 0.92 7.27
N ALA A 105 -18.85 1.15 7.73
CA ALA A 105 -19.21 0.92 9.14
C ALA A 105 -19.01 -0.55 9.55
N SER A 106 -19.36 -1.49 8.68
CA SER A 106 -19.17 -2.93 8.93
C SER A 106 -17.68 -3.29 9.05
N ILE A 107 -16.83 -2.79 8.15
CA ILE A 107 -15.38 -3.01 8.21
C ILE A 107 -14.79 -2.38 9.48
N GLU A 108 -15.21 -1.17 9.82
CA GLU A 108 -14.75 -0.48 11.03
C GLU A 108 -15.14 -1.22 12.30
N GLU A 109 -16.36 -1.76 12.36
CA GLU A 109 -16.79 -2.61 13.50
C GLU A 109 -15.90 -3.87 13.59
N MET A 110 -15.64 -4.53 12.49
CA MET A 110 -14.77 -5.70 12.45
C MET A 110 -13.35 -5.35 12.92
N MET A 111 -12.77 -4.27 12.42
CA MET A 111 -11.44 -3.82 12.81
C MET A 111 -11.37 -3.35 14.26
N SER A 112 -12.45 -2.80 14.83
CA SER A 112 -12.48 -2.32 16.21
C SER A 112 -12.18 -3.41 17.24
N LYS A 113 -12.47 -4.66 16.90
CA LYS A 113 -12.26 -5.83 17.76
C LYS A 113 -10.81 -6.32 17.78
N LYS A 114 -10.08 -6.11 16.68
CA LYS A 114 -8.69 -6.60 16.49
C LYS A 114 -7.67 -5.50 16.45
N GLY A 115 -8.06 -4.27 16.13
CA GLY A 115 -7.18 -3.13 15.95
C GLY A 115 -6.55 -3.02 14.56
N TYR A 116 -6.86 -3.94 13.64
CA TYR A 116 -6.33 -3.93 12.27
C TYR A 116 -7.25 -4.67 11.29
N LEU A 117 -7.07 -4.40 10.00
CA LEU A 117 -7.64 -5.21 8.92
C LEU A 117 -6.74 -6.41 8.67
N GLU A 118 -7.31 -7.61 8.65
CA GLU A 118 -6.57 -8.82 8.25
C GLU A 118 -6.22 -8.77 6.75
N GLY A 119 -5.02 -9.25 6.42
CA GLY A 119 -4.60 -9.33 5.02
C GLY A 119 -5.49 -10.25 4.16
N SER A 120 -6.10 -11.27 4.75
CA SER A 120 -7.05 -12.17 4.08
C SER A 120 -8.31 -11.47 3.59
N GLU A 121 -8.81 -10.46 4.31
CA GLU A 121 -9.98 -9.68 3.89
C GLU A 121 -9.68 -8.87 2.63
N MET A 122 -8.50 -8.24 2.61
CA MET A 122 -8.03 -7.51 1.43
C MET A 122 -7.82 -8.46 0.24
N ALA A 123 -7.21 -9.62 0.46
CA ALA A 123 -7.01 -10.62 -0.58
C ALA A 123 -8.35 -11.11 -1.15
N THR A 124 -9.36 -11.31 -0.29
CA THR A 124 -10.71 -11.70 -0.71
C THR A 124 -11.33 -10.64 -1.63
N THR A 125 -11.25 -9.37 -1.26
CA THR A 125 -11.75 -8.25 -2.08
C THR A 125 -11.08 -8.22 -3.46
N PHE A 126 -9.75 -8.32 -3.53
CA PHE A 126 -9.03 -8.38 -4.81
C PHE A 126 -9.38 -9.61 -5.64
N ASN A 127 -9.55 -10.78 -5.01
CA ASN A 127 -9.97 -11.98 -5.69
C ASN A 127 -11.37 -11.83 -6.31
N MET A 128 -12.29 -11.16 -5.64
CA MET A 128 -13.63 -10.89 -6.17
C MET A 128 -13.60 -9.92 -7.36
N LEU A 129 -12.81 -8.85 -7.28
CA LEU A 129 -12.64 -7.87 -8.37
C LEU A 129 -12.03 -8.49 -9.63
N ARG A 130 -11.14 -9.45 -9.47
CA ARG A 130 -10.41 -10.11 -10.56
C ARG A 130 -10.68 -11.62 -10.59
N ALA A 131 -11.91 -12.03 -10.31
CA ALA A 131 -12.28 -13.44 -10.19
C ALA A 131 -11.93 -14.28 -11.42
N ASN A 132 -12.03 -13.74 -12.62
CA ASN A 132 -11.65 -14.45 -13.85
C ASN A 132 -10.16 -14.81 -13.87
N ASP A 133 -9.30 -13.92 -13.43
CA ASP A 133 -7.84 -14.11 -13.43
C ASP A 133 -7.36 -14.88 -12.19
N LEU A 134 -7.91 -14.56 -11.01
CA LEU A 134 -7.38 -15.02 -9.73
C LEU A 134 -8.09 -16.27 -9.17
N ILE A 135 -9.26 -16.60 -9.70
CA ILE A 135 -10.05 -17.79 -9.27
C ILE A 135 -10.31 -18.72 -10.46
N TRP A 136 -11.08 -18.25 -11.43
CA TRP A 136 -11.57 -19.11 -12.49
C TRP A 136 -10.49 -19.63 -13.43
N SER A 137 -9.44 -18.86 -13.70
CA SER A 137 -8.32 -19.34 -14.51
C SER A 137 -7.63 -20.55 -13.87
N PHE A 138 -7.47 -20.56 -12.53
CA PHE A 138 -6.92 -21.70 -11.79
C PHE A 138 -7.89 -22.89 -11.79
N VAL A 139 -9.17 -22.64 -11.56
CA VAL A 139 -10.20 -23.70 -11.62
C VAL A 139 -10.16 -24.39 -12.96
N VAL A 140 -10.20 -23.64 -14.06
CA VAL A 140 -10.20 -24.20 -15.41
C VAL A 140 -8.88 -24.93 -15.71
N ASN A 141 -7.73 -24.30 -15.51
CA ASN A 141 -6.46 -24.88 -15.91
C ASN A 141 -6.04 -26.06 -15.00
N ASN A 142 -6.12 -25.90 -13.68
CA ASN A 142 -5.59 -26.89 -12.76
C ASN A 142 -6.59 -28.01 -12.43
N TYR A 143 -7.87 -27.67 -12.17
CA TYR A 143 -8.87 -28.69 -11.82
C TYR A 143 -9.52 -29.31 -13.06
N LEU A 144 -10.01 -28.53 -14.02
CA LEU A 144 -10.74 -29.09 -15.17
C LEU A 144 -9.81 -29.63 -16.26
N MET A 145 -8.69 -28.96 -16.51
CA MET A 145 -7.73 -29.39 -17.54
C MET A 145 -6.58 -30.23 -17.00
N GLY A 146 -6.45 -30.38 -15.66
CA GLY A 146 -5.41 -31.17 -15.04
C GLY A 146 -3.97 -30.68 -15.28
N LYS A 147 -3.79 -29.39 -15.58
CA LYS A 147 -2.46 -28.80 -15.78
C LYS A 147 -1.80 -28.55 -14.41
N ASP A 148 -0.51 -28.74 -14.33
CA ASP A 148 0.26 -28.35 -13.15
C ASP A 148 0.21 -26.81 -12.99
N PRO A 149 0.16 -26.31 -11.73
CA PRO A 149 0.26 -24.88 -11.48
C PRO A 149 1.57 -24.33 -12.06
N PHE A 150 1.49 -23.16 -12.70
CA PHE A 150 2.68 -22.47 -13.18
C PHE A 150 3.54 -22.06 -11.99
N PRO A 151 4.81 -22.50 -11.90
CA PRO A 151 5.70 -22.11 -10.81
C PRO A 151 6.08 -20.64 -10.96
N PHE A 152 5.60 -19.82 -10.02
CA PHE A 152 5.80 -18.37 -10.05
C PHE A 152 6.03 -17.90 -8.62
N ASP A 153 7.25 -17.51 -8.32
CA ASP A 153 7.70 -17.11 -6.97
C ASP A 153 6.97 -15.87 -6.42
N LEU A 154 6.52 -14.96 -7.30
CA LEU A 154 5.71 -13.81 -6.89
C LEU A 154 4.32 -14.20 -6.32
N LEU A 155 3.80 -15.40 -6.60
CA LEU A 155 2.59 -15.89 -5.95
C LEU A 155 2.79 -16.09 -4.46
N TYR A 156 3.95 -16.59 -4.06
CA TYR A 156 4.30 -16.72 -2.64
C TYR A 156 4.39 -15.34 -1.96
N TRP A 157 5.09 -14.40 -2.59
CA TRP A 157 5.18 -13.02 -2.11
C TRP A 157 3.80 -12.35 -1.99
N ASN A 158 2.92 -12.53 -2.97
CA ASN A 158 1.56 -11.98 -2.97
C ASN A 158 0.66 -12.62 -1.90
N ALA A 159 0.91 -13.88 -1.54
CA ALA A 159 0.19 -14.57 -0.48
C ALA A 159 0.63 -14.14 0.93
N ASP A 160 1.80 -13.53 1.07
CA ASP A 160 2.29 -12.95 2.32
C ASP A 160 1.62 -11.58 2.59
N ALA A 161 0.33 -11.67 2.90
CA ALA A 161 -0.53 -10.50 3.02
C ALA A 161 -0.21 -9.67 4.26
N THR A 162 -0.08 -8.36 4.08
CA THR A 162 0.16 -7.40 5.15
C THR A 162 -1.17 -6.87 5.70
N ARG A 163 -1.25 -6.74 7.01
CA ARG A 163 -2.36 -6.09 7.72
C ARG A 163 -2.31 -4.57 7.57
N MET A 164 -3.41 -3.92 7.89
CA MET A 164 -3.48 -2.45 7.97
C MET A 164 -4.04 -2.03 9.34
N PRO A 165 -3.41 -1.06 10.04
CA PRO A 165 -3.96 -0.54 11.29
C PRO A 165 -5.37 0.02 11.09
N ALA A 166 -6.25 -0.21 12.05
CA ALA A 166 -7.66 0.21 11.94
C ALA A 166 -7.81 1.71 11.65
N ALA A 167 -7.10 2.56 12.39
CA ALA A 167 -7.17 4.01 12.20
C ALA A 167 -6.65 4.46 10.81
N MET A 168 -5.55 3.87 10.34
CA MET A 168 -4.99 4.20 9.02
C MET A 168 -5.93 3.75 7.91
N HIS A 169 -6.47 2.53 7.98
CA HIS A 169 -7.36 1.98 6.97
C HIS A 169 -8.67 2.77 6.87
N SER A 170 -9.30 3.06 8.02
CA SER A 170 -10.52 3.91 8.05
C SER A 170 -10.26 5.29 7.47
N TYR A 171 -9.14 5.92 7.83
CA TYR A 171 -8.75 7.21 7.25
C TYR A 171 -8.63 7.13 5.72
N TYR A 172 -7.94 6.10 5.22
CA TYR A 172 -7.71 5.90 3.79
C TYR A 172 -9.03 5.76 3.01
N LEU A 173 -9.95 4.90 3.50
CA LEU A 173 -11.22 4.70 2.82
C LEU A 173 -12.15 5.92 2.92
N ARG A 174 -12.26 6.55 4.10
CA ARG A 174 -13.17 7.68 4.28
C ARG A 174 -12.67 8.96 3.63
N ASN A 175 -11.41 9.31 3.84
CA ASN A 175 -10.89 10.61 3.40
C ASN A 175 -10.35 10.63 1.97
N MET A 176 -9.99 9.47 1.40
CA MET A 176 -9.51 9.40 0.04
C MET A 176 -10.55 8.82 -0.90
N TYR A 177 -11.10 7.63 -0.62
CA TYR A 177 -12.06 7.01 -1.52
C TYR A 177 -13.47 7.60 -1.44
N GLN A 178 -13.97 7.90 -0.24
CA GLN A 178 -15.35 8.37 -0.06
C GLN A 178 -15.48 9.90 -0.25
N GLN A 179 -14.50 10.67 0.21
CA GLN A 179 -14.56 12.14 0.21
C GLN A 179 -13.68 12.80 -0.86
N ASN A 180 -12.75 12.03 -1.45
CA ASN A 180 -11.72 12.50 -2.37
C ASN A 180 -10.91 13.64 -1.79
#